data_a3dcd0325f18baea83f178d114543604
#
_entry.id   a3dcd0325f18baea83f178d114543604
#
_cell.length_a   1.000
_cell.length_b   1.000
_cell.length_c   1.000
_cell.angle_alpha   90.00
_cell.angle_beta   90.00
_cell.angle_gamma   90.00
#
_symmetry.space_group_name_H-M   'P 1'
#
loop_
_entity.id
_entity.type
_entity.pdbx_description
1 polymer ?
#
loop_
_entity_poly.entity_id
_entity_poly.type
_entity_poly.pdbx_seq_one_letter_code
_entity_poly.pdbx_strand_id
1 'polypeptide(L)'
;LNISFTSVTEKCNQANGSAIVAVTGGTSPYSYQWNNGNTTNNIINLTSGYYTITITDGNLCTKRDSVFIGHTNGPSISNFSHNLIKCHNDSSGSLTVNVTGGTPFYNYQWSGFPLVNNATLQNIPAGVYTVTVTDANGCTVNATDSLQNPPLMSISHTLTNASCNLNNGIAQINVSG
;
A
#
# COMPACT_ATOMS: atom_id res chain seq x y z
N LEU A 1 -27.50 3.67 36.72
CA LEU A 1 -26.95 3.88 35.39
C LEU A 1 -26.36 2.58 34.84
N ASN A 2 -26.83 2.09 33.69
CA ASN A 2 -26.19 1.04 32.91
C ASN A 2 -25.67 1.66 31.61
N ILE A 3 -24.41 1.35 31.24
CA ILE A 3 -23.72 1.89 30.08
C ILE A 3 -23.49 0.74 29.11
N SER A 4 -23.75 0.99 27.83
CA SER A 4 -23.37 0.10 26.71
C SER A 4 -22.78 0.92 25.58
N PHE A 5 -21.86 0.30 24.80
CA PHE A 5 -21.17 0.95 23.69
C PHE A 5 -21.41 0.22 22.38
N THR A 6 -21.51 1.01 21.32
CA THR A 6 -21.31 0.56 19.94
C THR A 6 -20.11 1.30 19.40
N SER A 7 -19.11 0.60 18.89
CA SER A 7 -17.89 1.21 18.36
C SER A 7 -17.57 0.76 16.95
N VAL A 8 -16.89 1.62 16.19
CA VAL A 8 -16.32 1.35 14.88
C VAL A 8 -14.79 1.45 14.99
N THR A 9 -14.09 0.45 14.51
CA THR A 9 -12.63 0.40 14.50
C THR A 9 -12.04 1.46 13.56
N GLU A 10 -10.89 2.01 13.93
CA GLU A 10 -10.09 2.83 13.04
C GLU A 10 -9.51 1.99 11.90
N LYS A 11 -9.47 2.55 10.69
CA LYS A 11 -8.90 1.92 9.50
C LYS A 11 -7.82 2.79 8.89
N CYS A 12 -6.77 2.17 8.36
CA CYS A 12 -5.73 2.82 7.57
C CYS A 12 -4.95 3.94 8.31
N ASN A 13 -4.89 3.96 9.62
CA ASN A 13 -4.31 5.05 10.43
C ASN A 13 -4.92 6.44 10.14
N GLN A 14 -6.22 6.50 9.84
CA GLN A 14 -6.89 7.74 9.40
C GLN A 14 -7.75 8.40 10.49
N ALA A 15 -7.63 7.97 11.74
CA ALA A 15 -8.46 8.48 12.83
C ALA A 15 -9.97 8.51 12.50
N ASN A 16 -10.48 7.46 11.85
CA ASN A 16 -11.86 7.36 11.40
C ASN A 16 -12.74 6.46 12.29
N GLY A 17 -12.23 6.08 13.45
CA GLY A 17 -12.98 5.33 14.46
C GLY A 17 -14.10 6.17 15.10
N SER A 18 -15.06 5.50 15.71
CA SER A 18 -16.16 6.16 16.43
C SER A 18 -16.68 5.30 17.59
N ALA A 19 -17.34 5.94 18.53
CA ALA A 19 -18.08 5.27 19.59
C ALA A 19 -19.37 6.00 19.90
N ILE A 20 -20.43 5.22 20.14
CA ILE A 20 -21.74 5.71 20.61
C ILE A 20 -21.99 5.05 21.97
N VAL A 21 -22.36 5.85 22.95
CA VAL A 21 -22.79 5.36 24.27
C VAL A 21 -24.32 5.39 24.38
N ALA A 22 -24.88 4.31 24.87
CA ALA A 22 -26.27 4.23 25.27
C ALA A 22 -26.35 4.07 26.80
N VAL A 23 -27.25 4.83 27.43
CA VAL A 23 -27.46 4.86 28.88
C VAL A 23 -28.85 4.39 29.17
N THR A 24 -29.00 3.51 30.19
CA THR A 24 -30.29 3.10 30.74
C THR A 24 -30.27 3.17 32.25
N GLY A 25 -31.44 3.43 32.85
CA GLY A 25 -31.56 3.66 34.29
C GLY A 25 -31.04 5.06 34.73
N GLY A 26 -31.23 5.41 35.97
CA GLY A 26 -30.98 6.74 36.46
C GLY A 26 -32.07 7.75 36.08
N THR A 27 -31.83 9.01 36.30
CA THR A 27 -32.79 10.14 36.09
C THR A 27 -32.27 11.05 34.96
N SER A 28 -33.10 11.23 33.90
CA SER A 28 -32.79 12.21 32.84
C SER A 28 -32.82 13.64 33.37
N PRO A 29 -32.04 14.62 32.83
CA PRO A 29 -31.11 14.48 31.71
C PRO A 29 -29.77 13.85 32.08
N TYR A 30 -29.06 13.29 31.06
CA TYR A 30 -27.69 12.80 31.23
C TYR A 30 -26.69 13.79 30.64
N SER A 31 -25.59 13.99 31.36
CA SER A 31 -24.40 14.68 30.84
C SER A 31 -23.25 13.72 30.64
N TYR A 32 -22.41 13.99 29.62
CA TYR A 32 -21.33 13.14 29.17
C TYR A 32 -20.00 13.89 29.24
N GLN A 33 -18.97 13.24 29.72
CA GLN A 33 -17.62 13.81 29.78
C GLN A 33 -16.60 12.73 29.37
N TRP A 34 -16.06 12.83 28.19
CA TRP A 34 -15.02 11.93 27.68
C TRP A 34 -13.63 12.45 28.02
N ASN A 35 -12.64 11.53 28.10
CA ASN A 35 -11.24 11.88 28.33
C ASN A 35 -10.61 12.70 27.19
N ASN A 36 -11.19 12.71 25.99
CA ASN A 36 -10.76 13.54 24.86
C ASN A 36 -11.45 14.92 24.82
N GLY A 37 -12.21 15.27 25.87
CA GLY A 37 -12.90 16.55 25.99
C GLY A 37 -14.31 16.63 25.39
N ASN A 38 -14.76 15.61 24.66
CA ASN A 38 -16.11 15.57 24.12
C ASN A 38 -17.16 15.43 25.24
N THR A 39 -18.35 16.01 24.97
CA THR A 39 -19.48 16.04 25.91
C THR A 39 -20.78 15.49 25.30
N THR A 40 -20.69 14.78 24.21
CA THR A 40 -21.84 14.16 23.53
C THR A 40 -21.86 12.64 23.75
N ASN A 41 -22.99 12.01 23.50
CA ASN A 41 -23.12 10.56 23.53
C ASN A 41 -22.47 9.85 22.31
N ASN A 42 -22.04 10.60 21.31
CA ASN A 42 -21.36 10.09 20.12
C ASN A 42 -20.03 10.83 19.92
N ILE A 43 -18.95 10.08 19.77
CA ILE A 43 -17.62 10.61 19.46
C ILE A 43 -17.09 9.98 18.19
N ILE A 44 -16.49 10.80 17.32
CA ILE A 44 -16.01 10.44 15.97
C ILE A 44 -14.57 10.89 15.77
N ASN A 45 -13.97 10.50 14.65
CA ASN A 45 -12.58 10.82 14.27
C ASN A 45 -11.59 10.33 15.34
N LEU A 46 -11.80 9.09 15.80
CA LEU A 46 -10.98 8.49 16.85
C LEU A 46 -9.85 7.67 16.26
N THR A 47 -8.66 7.83 16.83
CA THR A 47 -7.56 6.88 16.69
C THR A 47 -7.82 5.65 17.55
N SER A 48 -7.07 4.58 17.28
CA SER A 48 -7.15 3.39 18.13
C SER A 48 -6.69 3.70 19.56
N GLY A 49 -7.36 3.11 20.54
CA GLY A 49 -7.06 3.34 21.94
C GLY A 49 -8.28 3.24 22.85
N TYR A 50 -8.06 3.49 24.14
CA TYR A 50 -9.12 3.52 25.13
C TYR A 50 -9.69 4.92 25.30
N TYR A 51 -11.01 5.01 25.22
CA TYR A 51 -11.78 6.23 25.51
C TYR A 51 -12.62 6.01 26.73
N THR A 52 -12.38 6.80 27.78
CA THR A 52 -13.12 6.73 29.03
C THR A 52 -14.16 7.84 29.08
N ILE A 53 -15.33 7.50 29.60
CA ILE A 53 -16.44 8.43 29.78
C ILE A 53 -16.87 8.45 31.23
N THR A 54 -17.24 9.63 31.73
CA THR A 54 -18.01 9.82 32.97
C THR A 54 -19.39 10.33 32.57
N ILE A 55 -20.44 9.64 33.03
CA ILE A 55 -21.84 10.00 32.80
C ILE A 55 -22.44 10.42 34.13
N THR A 56 -23.12 11.56 34.12
CA THR A 56 -23.84 12.08 35.31
C THR A 56 -25.31 12.20 34.96
N ASP A 57 -26.18 11.69 35.79
CA ASP A 57 -27.63 11.77 35.64
C ASP A 57 -28.22 13.06 36.34
N GLY A 58 -29.52 13.28 36.13
CA GLY A 58 -30.22 14.45 36.69
C GLY A 58 -30.22 14.54 38.23
N ASN A 59 -29.93 13.44 38.92
CA ASN A 59 -29.75 13.40 40.39
C ASN A 59 -28.28 13.50 40.80
N LEU A 60 -27.39 13.85 39.90
CA LEU A 60 -25.94 13.97 40.12
C LEU A 60 -25.24 12.61 40.42
N CYS A 61 -25.90 11.47 40.17
CA CYS A 61 -25.26 10.18 40.27
C CYS A 61 -24.33 9.97 39.11
N THR A 62 -23.09 9.58 39.34
CA THR A 62 -22.07 9.39 38.29
C THR A 62 -21.75 7.93 38.08
N LYS A 63 -21.46 7.57 36.80
CA LYS A 63 -20.84 6.30 36.43
C LYS A 63 -19.73 6.51 35.41
N ARG A 64 -18.63 5.81 35.60
CA ARG A 64 -17.49 5.81 34.68
C ARG A 64 -17.36 4.45 33.97
N ASP A 65 -17.04 4.50 32.70
CA ASP A 65 -16.79 3.30 31.89
C ASP A 65 -15.82 3.62 30.74
N SER A 66 -15.42 2.63 29.95
CA SER A 66 -14.49 2.82 28.84
C SER A 66 -14.82 1.92 27.67
N VAL A 67 -14.49 2.39 26.45
CA VAL A 67 -14.57 1.64 25.21
C VAL A 67 -13.20 1.61 24.55
N PHE A 68 -12.84 0.48 23.95
CA PHE A 68 -11.64 0.35 23.15
C PHE A 68 -11.99 0.49 21.65
N ILE A 69 -11.33 1.42 20.98
CA ILE A 69 -11.36 1.56 19.53
C ILE A 69 -10.22 0.73 18.97
N GLY A 70 -10.57 -0.33 18.25
CA GLY A 70 -9.60 -1.20 17.57
C GLY A 70 -8.94 -0.51 16.37
N HIS A 71 -7.98 -1.19 15.77
CA HIS A 71 -7.23 -0.73 14.61
C HIS A 71 -7.19 -1.82 13.53
N THR A 72 -7.32 -1.43 12.27
CA THR A 72 -7.11 -2.30 11.12
C THR A 72 -6.02 -1.69 10.23
N ASN A 73 -4.90 -2.41 10.11
CA ASN A 73 -3.78 -2.00 9.26
C ASN A 73 -4.17 -2.07 7.77
N GLY A 74 -3.60 -1.18 6.98
CA GLY A 74 -3.65 -1.26 5.53
C GLY A 74 -2.63 -2.26 4.95
N PRO A 75 -2.63 -2.42 3.60
CA PRO A 75 -1.66 -3.24 2.90
C PRO A 75 -0.26 -2.63 2.98
N SER A 76 0.76 -3.46 2.87
CA SER A 76 2.16 -3.09 2.78
C SER A 76 2.81 -3.80 1.60
N ILE A 77 3.65 -3.11 0.84
CA ILE A 77 4.43 -3.70 -0.24
C ILE A 77 5.78 -4.12 0.35
N SER A 78 6.08 -5.43 0.29
CA SER A 78 7.31 -6.00 0.83
C SER A 78 8.47 -5.87 -0.16
N ASN A 79 8.24 -6.17 -1.43
CA ASN A 79 9.22 -6.09 -2.52
C ASN A 79 8.55 -6.22 -3.88
N PHE A 80 9.36 -6.05 -4.94
CA PHE A 80 9.02 -6.44 -6.30
C PHE A 80 9.84 -7.65 -6.73
N SER A 81 9.25 -8.49 -7.58
CA SER A 81 9.95 -9.54 -8.33
C SER A 81 9.97 -9.17 -9.80
N HIS A 82 11.10 -9.43 -10.49
CA HIS A 82 11.31 -8.99 -11.86
C HIS A 82 11.57 -10.18 -12.80
N ASN A 83 11.01 -10.13 -14.01
CA ASN A 83 11.64 -10.78 -15.16
C ASN A 83 12.31 -9.70 -16.01
N LEU A 84 13.61 -9.83 -16.19
CA LEU A 84 14.41 -8.85 -16.91
C LEU A 84 14.09 -8.84 -18.39
N ILE A 85 14.32 -7.71 -19.04
CA ILE A 85 14.22 -7.54 -20.49
C ILE A 85 15.34 -8.33 -21.15
N LYS A 86 15.00 -9.14 -22.16
CA LYS A 86 15.94 -10.07 -22.79
C LYS A 86 16.83 -9.40 -23.84
N CYS A 87 16.27 -8.44 -24.59
CA CYS A 87 16.98 -7.74 -25.65
C CYS A 87 16.81 -6.23 -25.52
N HIS A 88 17.79 -5.46 -25.98
CA HIS A 88 17.72 -4.02 -25.96
C HIS A 88 16.48 -3.51 -26.70
N ASN A 89 15.73 -2.58 -26.07
CA ASN A 89 14.45 -2.04 -26.56
C ASN A 89 13.30 -3.06 -26.75
N ASP A 90 13.40 -4.24 -26.13
CA ASP A 90 12.30 -5.22 -26.13
C ASP A 90 11.31 -4.92 -25.00
N SER A 91 10.09 -5.45 -25.13
CA SER A 91 9.04 -5.39 -24.14
C SER A 91 8.77 -6.75 -23.49
N SER A 92 9.82 -7.52 -23.22
CA SER A 92 9.72 -8.85 -22.59
C SER A 92 9.78 -8.83 -21.05
N GLY A 93 9.85 -7.66 -20.47
CA GLY A 93 9.95 -7.51 -19.02
C GLY A 93 8.64 -7.75 -18.29
N SER A 94 8.71 -8.04 -16.99
CA SER A 94 7.56 -8.02 -16.09
C SER A 94 7.95 -7.61 -14.68
N LEU A 95 6.98 -7.02 -13.96
CA LEU A 95 7.07 -6.67 -12.55
C LEU A 95 5.94 -7.34 -11.80
N THR A 96 6.23 -7.98 -10.69
CA THR A 96 5.23 -8.51 -9.76
C THR A 96 5.40 -7.84 -8.42
N VAL A 97 4.36 -7.17 -7.92
CA VAL A 97 4.34 -6.58 -6.57
C VAL A 97 3.92 -7.62 -5.55
N ASN A 98 4.68 -7.74 -4.48
CA ASN A 98 4.37 -8.62 -3.35
C ASN A 98 3.77 -7.82 -2.21
N VAL A 99 2.50 -8.11 -1.90
CA VAL A 99 1.68 -7.39 -0.91
C VAL A 99 1.49 -8.24 0.32
N THR A 100 1.59 -7.61 1.49
CA THR A 100 1.33 -8.23 2.79
C THR A 100 0.44 -7.34 3.64
N GLY A 101 -0.25 -7.89 4.64
CA GLY A 101 -1.14 -7.12 5.52
C GLY A 101 -2.36 -6.58 4.79
N GLY A 102 -3.12 -5.69 5.46
CA GLY A 102 -4.42 -5.22 4.98
C GLY A 102 -5.49 -6.31 4.98
N THR A 103 -6.63 -5.99 4.39
CA THR A 103 -7.74 -6.94 4.23
C THR A 103 -7.76 -7.48 2.81
N PRO A 104 -7.72 -8.82 2.60
CA PRO A 104 -7.66 -9.45 1.27
C PRO A 104 -8.74 -8.96 0.30
N PHE A 105 -8.50 -9.23 -0.99
CA PHE A 105 -9.07 -8.65 -2.21
C PHE A 105 -8.45 -7.29 -2.50
N TYR A 106 -7.19 -7.35 -3.01
CA TYR A 106 -6.47 -6.16 -3.43
C TYR A 106 -6.85 -5.75 -4.85
N ASN A 107 -7.03 -4.44 -5.03
CA ASN A 107 -7.12 -3.79 -6.32
C ASN A 107 -5.76 -3.17 -6.66
N TYR A 108 -5.28 -3.39 -7.88
CA TYR A 108 -3.99 -2.91 -8.38
C TYR A 108 -4.21 -1.89 -9.48
N GLN A 109 -3.56 -0.75 -9.36
CA GLN A 109 -3.57 0.30 -10.37
C GLN A 109 -2.13 0.67 -10.75
N TRP A 110 -1.73 0.30 -11.97
CA TRP A 110 -0.41 0.61 -12.50
C TRP A 110 -0.41 1.89 -13.30
N SER A 111 0.62 2.75 -13.11
CA SER A 111 0.81 3.97 -13.90
C SER A 111 1.00 3.63 -15.38
N GLY A 112 0.24 4.30 -16.26
CA GLY A 112 0.25 4.02 -17.70
C GLY A 112 -0.53 2.78 -18.16
N PHE A 113 -1.07 1.96 -17.23
CA PHE A 113 -1.80 0.73 -17.54
C PHE A 113 -3.13 0.64 -16.76
N PRO A 114 -4.09 1.54 -17.01
CA PRO A 114 -5.30 1.67 -16.18
C PRO A 114 -6.25 0.47 -16.23
N LEU A 115 -6.10 -0.42 -17.23
CA LEU A 115 -6.94 -1.62 -17.38
C LEU A 115 -6.32 -2.87 -16.72
N VAL A 116 -5.10 -2.78 -16.20
CA VAL A 116 -4.43 -3.92 -15.56
C VAL A 116 -4.70 -3.88 -14.05
N ASN A 117 -5.64 -4.72 -13.61
CA ASN A 117 -5.90 -4.97 -12.19
C ASN A 117 -5.30 -6.32 -11.78
N ASN A 118 -3.98 -6.41 -11.72
CA ASN A 118 -3.24 -7.62 -11.36
C ASN A 118 -1.96 -7.25 -10.62
N ALA A 119 -1.53 -8.11 -9.69
CA ALA A 119 -0.24 -7.97 -9.01
C ALA A 119 0.96 -7.99 -9.98
N THR A 120 0.79 -8.58 -11.15
CA THR A 120 1.83 -8.69 -12.18
C THR A 120 1.50 -7.85 -13.40
N LEU A 121 2.41 -6.94 -13.75
CA LEU A 121 2.44 -6.21 -15.00
C LEU A 121 3.40 -6.94 -15.97
N GLN A 122 2.93 -7.32 -17.17
CA GLN A 122 3.68 -8.14 -18.11
C GLN A 122 3.88 -7.44 -19.46
N ASN A 123 4.85 -7.93 -20.23
CA ASN A 123 5.16 -7.45 -21.58
C ASN A 123 5.44 -5.94 -21.60
N ILE A 124 6.30 -5.50 -20.70
CA ILE A 124 6.67 -4.09 -20.52
C ILE A 124 8.12 -3.82 -20.92
N PRO A 125 8.39 -2.65 -21.52
CA PRO A 125 9.76 -2.21 -21.84
C PRO A 125 10.52 -1.74 -20.59
N ALA A 126 11.75 -1.27 -20.79
CA ALA A 126 12.48 -0.55 -19.76
C ALA A 126 11.73 0.72 -19.37
N GLY A 127 11.71 1.03 -18.09
CA GLY A 127 10.98 2.19 -17.58
C GLY A 127 10.79 2.14 -16.09
N VAL A 128 10.16 3.19 -15.56
CA VAL A 128 9.77 3.32 -14.16
C VAL A 128 8.26 3.08 -14.04
N TYR A 129 7.87 2.22 -13.13
CA TYR A 129 6.49 1.78 -12.95
C TYR A 129 6.07 1.98 -11.50
N THR A 130 4.96 2.68 -11.31
CA THR A 130 4.34 2.87 -10.00
C THR A 130 3.06 2.06 -9.92
N VAL A 131 2.87 1.33 -8.83
CA VAL A 131 1.63 0.63 -8.52
C VAL A 131 0.99 1.26 -7.28
N THR A 132 -0.31 1.45 -7.32
CA THR A 132 -1.15 1.72 -6.14
C THR A 132 -1.96 0.47 -5.85
N VAL A 133 -1.84 -0.04 -4.63
CA VAL A 133 -2.60 -1.20 -4.14
C VAL A 133 -3.62 -0.72 -3.13
N THR A 134 -4.88 -1.09 -3.34
CA THR A 134 -6.01 -0.78 -2.44
C THR A 134 -6.58 -2.08 -1.90
N ASP A 135 -6.74 -2.19 -0.59
CA ASP A 135 -7.35 -3.36 0.05
C ASP A 135 -8.89 -3.26 0.11
N ALA A 136 -9.55 -4.31 0.60
CA ALA A 136 -11.01 -4.35 0.71
C ALA A 136 -11.60 -3.32 1.69
N ASN A 137 -10.81 -2.75 2.59
CA ASN A 137 -11.21 -1.64 3.49
C ASN A 137 -10.99 -0.25 2.86
N GLY A 138 -10.44 -0.18 1.64
CA GLY A 138 -10.09 1.07 0.98
C GLY A 138 -8.76 1.67 1.43
N CYS A 139 -7.95 0.93 2.21
CA CYS A 139 -6.60 1.37 2.57
C CYS A 139 -5.67 1.24 1.37
N THR A 140 -4.87 2.27 1.11
CA THR A 140 -3.98 2.31 -0.05
C THR A 140 -2.51 2.33 0.35
N VAL A 141 -1.67 1.72 -0.49
CA VAL A 141 -0.21 1.86 -0.47
C VAL A 141 0.28 1.97 -1.90
N ASN A 142 1.33 2.75 -2.12
CA ASN A 142 1.99 2.84 -3.41
C ASN A 142 3.47 2.51 -3.30
N ALA A 143 4.03 2.02 -4.39
CA ALA A 143 5.46 1.82 -4.53
C ALA A 143 5.86 1.94 -6.01
N THR A 144 7.13 2.23 -6.23
CA THR A 144 7.71 2.44 -7.56
C THR A 144 8.92 1.54 -7.72
N ASP A 145 9.06 0.94 -8.90
CA ASP A 145 10.20 0.15 -9.28
C ASP A 145 10.53 0.34 -10.77
N SER A 146 11.68 -0.15 -11.22
CA SER A 146 12.17 0.08 -12.58
C SER A 146 12.75 -1.16 -13.23
N LEU A 147 12.55 -1.26 -14.53
CA LEU A 147 13.25 -2.22 -15.40
C LEU A 147 14.30 -1.50 -16.25
N GLN A 148 15.48 -2.11 -16.34
CA GLN A 148 16.59 -1.57 -17.12
C GLN A 148 16.67 -2.28 -18.47
N ASN A 149 17.06 -1.54 -19.52
CA ASN A 149 17.45 -2.14 -20.78
C ASN A 149 18.78 -2.88 -20.64
N PRO A 150 18.92 -4.08 -21.20
CA PRO A 150 20.25 -4.66 -21.40
C PRO A 150 21.08 -3.79 -22.37
N PRO A 151 22.41 -3.85 -22.28
CA PRO A 151 23.28 -3.14 -23.21
C PRO A 151 22.96 -3.46 -24.66
N LEU A 152 23.16 -2.48 -25.54
CA LEU A 152 23.07 -2.71 -26.99
C LEU A 152 24.28 -3.53 -27.44
N MET A 153 24.02 -4.62 -28.11
CA MET A 153 25.10 -5.39 -28.76
C MET A 153 25.77 -4.56 -29.85
N SER A 154 27.08 -4.43 -29.79
CA SER A 154 27.87 -3.78 -30.82
C SER A 154 28.90 -4.74 -31.41
N ILE A 155 29.14 -4.58 -32.68
CA ILE A 155 30.13 -5.38 -33.44
C ILE A 155 31.14 -4.45 -34.05
N SER A 156 32.41 -4.72 -33.80
CA SER A 156 33.54 -4.07 -34.47
C SER A 156 34.41 -5.14 -35.13
N HIS A 157 35.15 -4.78 -36.16
CA HIS A 157 36.08 -5.67 -36.82
C HIS A 157 37.43 -5.01 -37.05
N THR A 158 38.45 -5.80 -37.04
CA THR A 158 39.80 -5.43 -37.48
C THR A 158 40.24 -6.34 -38.60
N LEU A 159 40.85 -5.76 -39.63
CA LEU A 159 41.36 -6.47 -40.79
C LEU A 159 42.88 -6.27 -40.88
N THR A 160 43.62 -7.35 -41.04
CA THR A 160 45.02 -7.34 -41.45
C THR A 160 45.11 -7.86 -42.87
N ASN A 161 45.57 -7.02 -43.76
CA ASN A 161 45.73 -7.41 -45.18
C ASN A 161 46.76 -8.54 -45.34
N ALA A 162 46.51 -9.43 -46.28
CA ALA A 162 47.48 -10.43 -46.65
C ALA A 162 48.71 -9.76 -47.29
N SER A 163 49.90 -10.27 -46.99
CA SER A 163 51.14 -9.89 -47.69
C SER A 163 51.17 -10.46 -49.10
N CYS A 164 51.98 -9.87 -49.99
CA CYS A 164 52.07 -10.29 -51.38
C CYS A 164 52.21 -11.81 -51.51
N ASN A 165 51.29 -12.43 -52.26
CA ASN A 165 51.23 -13.87 -52.56
C ASN A 165 51.15 -14.80 -51.31
N LEU A 166 50.76 -14.31 -50.16
CA LEU A 166 50.57 -15.11 -48.93
C LEU A 166 49.11 -15.09 -48.49
N ASN A 167 48.60 -16.24 -48.01
CA ASN A 167 47.25 -16.36 -47.48
C ASN A 167 47.26 -16.08 -45.95
N ASN A 168 47.85 -14.97 -45.53
CA ASN A 168 48.04 -14.57 -44.11
C ASN A 168 47.21 -13.38 -43.67
N GLY A 169 46.19 -13.00 -44.45
CA GLY A 169 45.20 -12.01 -44.01
C GLY A 169 44.39 -12.50 -42.81
N ILE A 170 44.10 -11.61 -41.87
CA ILE A 170 43.31 -11.90 -40.68
C ILE A 170 42.12 -10.97 -40.66
N ALA A 171 40.94 -11.53 -40.41
CA ALA A 171 39.74 -10.79 -40.07
C ALA A 171 39.34 -11.20 -38.62
N GLN A 172 39.27 -10.22 -37.73
CA GLN A 172 38.85 -10.42 -36.35
C GLN A 172 37.56 -9.64 -36.08
N ILE A 173 36.56 -10.28 -35.52
CA ILE A 173 35.31 -9.69 -35.09
C ILE A 173 35.35 -9.60 -33.58
N ASN A 174 35.08 -8.39 -33.02
CA ASN A 174 34.90 -8.15 -31.62
C ASN A 174 33.43 -7.82 -31.36
N VAL A 175 32.80 -8.52 -30.43
CA VAL A 175 31.40 -8.33 -30.02
C VAL A 175 31.41 -7.87 -28.58
N SER A 176 30.64 -6.84 -28.29
CA SER A 176 30.37 -6.35 -26.91
C SER A 176 28.90 -6.00 -26.74
N GLY A 177 28.37 -6.16 -25.52
CA GLY A 177 26.99 -5.91 -25.19
C GLY A 177 26.66 -6.40 -23.79
#